data_89d46b4fb0671b53649bdb96608dab16
#
_entry.id   89d46b4fb0671b53649bdb96608dab16
#
_cell.length_a   1.000
_cell.length_b   1.000
_cell.length_c   1.000
_cell.angle_alpha   90.00
_cell.angle_beta   90.00
_cell.angle_gamma   90.00
#
_symmetry.space_group_name_H-M   'P 1'
#
loop_
_entity.id
_entity.type
_entity.pdbx_description
1 polymer ?
#
loop_
_entity_poly.entity_id
_entity_poly.type
_entity_poly.pdbx_seq_one_letter_code
_entity_poly.pdbx_strand_id
1 'polypeptide(L)'
;AGVSPQTVSRVANGSDAVKPETRQRVEAAMERLGYRPNYAARALKHGRFQDIGVVMFNTATFGNARILDSIVANAADDDYSVTIQTMRHGAERTLSAAIDRMQRQPVDGVIVVLEERISDFVGYKPPREFPVVLICESAADHCPTVDADQYGCSTAIVDYLMSKGHKTVYHIAGPSTSRAAESRARGWREALEQMGARIPSMYIGDWCADSGYQAGVALAH
;
A
#
# COMPACT_ATOMS: atom_id res chain seq x y z
N ALA A 1 9.81 2.07 -42.23
CA ALA A 1 8.47 1.54 -42.53
C ALA A 1 7.76 2.30 -43.68
N GLY A 2 8.26 3.49 -44.09
CA GLY A 2 7.69 4.28 -45.22
C GLY A 2 6.25 4.78 -44.93
N VAL A 3 5.94 5.12 -43.69
CA VAL A 3 4.64 5.63 -43.27
C VAL A 3 4.80 6.93 -42.48
N SER A 4 3.71 7.67 -42.28
CA SER A 4 3.73 8.92 -41.48
C SER A 4 4.02 8.65 -40.00
N PRO A 5 4.58 9.62 -39.25
CA PRO A 5 4.76 9.52 -37.81
C PRO A 5 3.43 9.22 -37.07
N GLN A 6 2.32 9.72 -37.59
CA GLN A 6 0.99 9.48 -37.03
C GLN A 6 0.58 8.00 -37.18
N THR A 7 0.93 7.35 -38.31
CA THR A 7 0.67 5.91 -38.52
C THR A 7 1.52 5.07 -37.56
N VAL A 8 2.80 5.44 -37.36
CA VAL A 8 3.67 4.80 -36.38
C VAL A 8 3.08 4.93 -34.97
N SER A 9 2.63 6.11 -34.59
CA SER A 9 1.98 6.35 -33.29
C SER A 9 0.70 5.53 -33.10
N ARG A 10 -0.13 5.40 -34.13
CA ARG A 10 -1.33 4.54 -34.09
C ARG A 10 -1.00 3.08 -33.87
N VAL A 11 0.03 2.55 -34.58
CA VAL A 11 0.48 1.17 -34.39
C VAL A 11 1.05 0.98 -32.98
N ALA A 12 1.90 1.89 -32.52
CA ALA A 12 2.49 1.84 -31.17
C ALA A 12 1.45 1.90 -30.02
N ASN A 13 0.28 2.49 -30.30
CA ASN A 13 -0.83 2.59 -29.34
C ASN A 13 -1.94 1.53 -29.60
N GLY A 14 -1.69 0.51 -30.38
CA GLY A 14 -2.65 -0.59 -30.60
C GLY A 14 -3.90 -0.22 -31.40
N SER A 15 -3.97 0.95 -32.04
CA SER A 15 -5.19 1.45 -32.73
C SER A 15 -5.61 0.56 -33.87
N ASP A 16 -6.87 0.15 -33.92
CA ASP A 16 -7.46 -0.68 -34.97
C ASP A 16 -7.64 0.07 -36.31
N ALA A 17 -7.40 1.36 -36.33
CA ALA A 17 -7.51 2.21 -37.54
C ALA A 17 -6.34 2.01 -38.52
N VAL A 18 -5.49 1.00 -38.34
CA VAL A 18 -4.33 0.71 -39.21
C VAL A 18 -4.50 -0.67 -39.85
N LYS A 19 -4.39 -0.74 -41.19
CA LYS A 19 -4.47 -2.00 -41.93
C LYS A 19 -3.45 -3.01 -41.43
N PRO A 20 -3.78 -4.33 -41.35
CA PRO A 20 -2.88 -5.38 -40.84
C PRO A 20 -1.50 -5.40 -41.45
N GLU A 21 -1.41 -5.28 -42.80
CA GLU A 21 -0.16 -5.26 -43.53
C GLU A 21 0.74 -4.05 -43.18
N THR A 22 0.12 -2.89 -42.96
CA THR A 22 0.84 -1.69 -42.51
C THR A 22 1.31 -1.84 -41.07
N ARG A 23 0.51 -2.43 -40.20
CA ARG A 23 0.85 -2.76 -38.83
C ARG A 23 2.08 -3.65 -38.77
N GLN A 24 2.06 -4.80 -39.45
CA GLN A 24 3.19 -5.73 -39.49
C GLN A 24 4.47 -5.07 -39.99
N ARG A 25 4.41 -4.23 -41.03
CA ARG A 25 5.57 -3.53 -41.59
C ARG A 25 6.13 -2.51 -40.57
N VAL A 26 5.27 -1.84 -39.79
CA VAL A 26 5.70 -0.89 -38.77
C VAL A 26 6.31 -1.62 -37.56
N GLU A 27 5.67 -2.69 -37.11
CA GLU A 27 6.15 -3.53 -36.00
C GLU A 27 7.53 -4.13 -36.31
N ALA A 28 7.71 -4.69 -37.49
CA ALA A 28 9.02 -5.23 -37.95
C ALA A 28 10.10 -4.11 -37.99
N ALA A 29 9.72 -2.89 -38.38
CA ALA A 29 10.65 -1.77 -38.37
C ALA A 29 10.99 -1.31 -36.94
N MET A 30 10.00 -1.33 -36.02
CA MET A 30 10.23 -1.01 -34.60
C MET A 30 11.18 -2.02 -33.97
N GLU A 31 10.96 -3.31 -34.19
CA GLU A 31 11.80 -4.39 -33.67
C GLU A 31 13.26 -4.24 -34.17
N ARG A 32 13.45 -4.08 -35.49
CA ARG A 32 14.77 -3.92 -36.09
C ARG A 32 15.53 -2.71 -35.58
N LEU A 33 14.82 -1.63 -35.22
CA LEU A 33 15.41 -0.36 -34.72
C LEU A 33 15.51 -0.32 -33.19
N GLY A 34 15.04 -1.35 -32.48
CA GLY A 34 14.94 -1.34 -31.02
C GLY A 34 14.01 -0.20 -30.51
N TYR A 35 13.03 0.20 -31.34
CA TYR A 35 12.13 1.29 -30.98
C TYR A 35 11.25 0.86 -29.83
N ARG A 36 11.28 1.65 -28.74
CA ARG A 36 10.34 1.52 -27.61
C ARG A 36 9.45 2.76 -27.59
N PRO A 37 8.13 2.60 -27.44
CA PRO A 37 7.23 3.73 -27.25
C PRO A 37 7.70 4.58 -26.07
N ASN A 38 7.79 5.89 -26.28
CA ASN A 38 8.16 6.81 -25.22
C ASN A 38 6.96 7.08 -24.32
N TYR A 39 6.98 6.53 -23.11
CA TYR A 39 5.91 6.69 -22.10
C TYR A 39 5.70 8.15 -21.72
N ALA A 40 6.76 8.97 -21.62
CA ALA A 40 6.65 10.39 -21.32
C ALA A 40 5.91 11.16 -22.43
N ALA A 41 6.15 10.83 -23.70
CA ALA A 41 5.43 11.41 -24.83
C ALA A 41 3.96 10.97 -24.85
N ARG A 42 3.65 9.77 -24.40
CA ARG A 42 2.28 9.27 -24.26
C ARG A 42 1.56 9.99 -23.12
N ALA A 43 2.19 10.13 -21.97
CA ALA A 43 1.68 10.86 -20.83
C ALA A 43 1.37 12.32 -21.17
N LEU A 44 2.26 12.98 -21.90
CA LEU A 44 2.04 14.35 -22.35
C LEU A 44 0.78 14.49 -23.26
N LYS A 45 0.50 13.48 -24.08
CA LYS A 45 -0.66 13.46 -24.97
C LYS A 45 -1.97 13.12 -24.25
N HIS A 46 -1.94 12.24 -23.27
CA HIS A 46 -3.13 11.73 -22.57
C HIS A 46 -3.36 12.39 -21.20
N GLY A 47 -2.40 13.20 -20.72
CA GLY A 47 -2.45 13.83 -19.40
C GLY A 47 -2.32 12.88 -18.23
N ARG A 48 -1.91 11.61 -18.49
CA ARG A 48 -1.75 10.55 -17.47
C ARG A 48 -0.52 9.70 -17.75
N PHE A 49 0.17 9.31 -16.67
CA PHE A 49 1.34 8.43 -16.73
C PHE A 49 0.96 6.95 -16.72
N GLN A 50 -0.25 6.61 -16.29
CA GLN A 50 -0.68 5.24 -16.01
C GLN A 50 0.28 4.55 -15.02
N ASP A 51 0.67 5.28 -13.98
CA ASP A 51 1.54 4.80 -12.90
C ASP A 51 1.01 5.34 -11.57
N ILE A 52 0.95 4.48 -10.56
CA ILE A 52 0.54 4.83 -9.19
C ILE A 52 1.75 4.74 -8.29
N GLY A 53 2.03 5.83 -7.57
CA GLY A 53 3.05 5.84 -6.52
C GLY A 53 2.57 5.08 -5.29
N VAL A 54 3.42 4.26 -4.69
CA VAL A 54 3.18 3.63 -3.38
C VAL A 54 4.32 4.01 -2.45
N VAL A 55 3.98 4.66 -1.34
CA VAL A 55 4.93 5.00 -0.27
C VAL A 55 4.64 4.14 0.95
N MET A 56 5.68 3.50 1.50
CA MET A 56 5.55 2.66 2.69
C MET A 56 6.84 2.69 3.53
N PHE A 57 6.76 2.28 4.81
CA PHE A 57 7.92 2.27 5.71
C PHE A 57 8.94 1.20 5.33
N ASN A 58 8.45 0.01 5.11
CA ASN A 58 9.27 -1.12 4.64
C ASN A 58 8.38 -2.12 3.87
N THR A 59 9.01 -3.02 3.16
CA THR A 59 8.34 -4.07 2.38
C THR A 59 8.53 -5.47 2.99
N ALA A 60 9.24 -5.58 4.11
CA ALA A 60 9.68 -6.85 4.66
C ALA A 60 8.65 -7.53 5.57
N THR A 61 7.72 -6.75 6.17
CA THR A 61 6.68 -7.34 7.01
C THR A 61 5.63 -8.05 6.16
N PHE A 62 5.10 -9.16 6.67
CA PHE A 62 4.07 -9.94 5.95
C PHE A 62 2.85 -9.09 5.58
N GLY A 63 2.37 -8.24 6.49
CA GLY A 63 1.23 -7.36 6.24
C GLY A 63 1.48 -6.41 5.07
N ASN A 64 2.63 -5.74 5.05
CA ASN A 64 3.01 -4.82 3.98
C ASN A 64 3.18 -5.51 2.64
N ALA A 65 3.80 -6.68 2.64
CA ALA A 65 3.95 -7.47 1.42
C ALA A 65 2.58 -7.83 0.83
N ARG A 66 1.59 -8.21 1.66
CA ARG A 66 0.23 -8.51 1.21
C ARG A 66 -0.54 -7.29 0.72
N ILE A 67 -0.38 -6.14 1.38
CA ILE A 67 -0.97 -4.87 0.92
C ILE A 67 -0.39 -4.50 -0.45
N LEU A 68 0.93 -4.55 -0.58
CA LEU A 68 1.60 -4.22 -1.84
C LEU A 68 1.20 -5.16 -2.98
N ASP A 69 1.16 -6.48 -2.73
CA ASP A 69 0.73 -7.49 -3.68
C ASP A 69 -0.69 -7.19 -4.21
N SER A 70 -1.61 -6.84 -3.29
CA SER A 70 -2.98 -6.47 -3.64
C SER A 70 -3.04 -5.18 -4.46
N ILE A 71 -2.25 -4.15 -4.11
CA ILE A 71 -2.21 -2.90 -4.88
C ILE A 71 -1.68 -3.17 -6.29
N VAL A 72 -0.60 -3.92 -6.43
CA VAL A 72 0.02 -4.24 -7.74
C VAL A 72 -0.94 -5.04 -8.61
N ALA A 73 -1.61 -6.05 -8.05
CA ALA A 73 -2.55 -6.87 -8.80
C ALA A 73 -3.73 -6.04 -9.33
N ASN A 74 -4.37 -5.24 -8.47
CA ASN A 74 -5.50 -4.42 -8.89
C ASN A 74 -5.10 -3.27 -9.83
N ALA A 75 -3.92 -2.68 -9.66
CA ALA A 75 -3.40 -1.68 -10.58
C ALA A 75 -3.18 -2.25 -11.98
N ALA A 76 -2.67 -3.49 -12.07
CA ALA A 76 -2.45 -4.18 -13.33
C ALA A 76 -3.76 -4.48 -14.08
N ASP A 77 -4.86 -4.79 -13.38
CA ASP A 77 -6.18 -5.01 -13.97
C ASP A 77 -6.73 -3.74 -14.66
N ASP A 78 -6.29 -2.56 -14.22
CA ASP A 78 -6.63 -1.26 -14.79
C ASP A 78 -5.53 -0.67 -15.70
N ASP A 79 -4.57 -1.48 -16.15
CA ASP A 79 -3.42 -1.07 -16.99
C ASP A 79 -2.50 -0.02 -16.32
N TYR A 80 -2.44 0.02 -14.98
CA TYR A 80 -1.50 0.87 -14.24
C TYR A 80 -0.25 0.10 -13.82
N SER A 81 0.89 0.77 -13.91
CA SER A 81 2.15 0.38 -13.25
C SER A 81 2.18 0.87 -11.82
N VAL A 82 3.11 0.34 -11.01
CA VAL A 82 3.30 0.77 -9.62
C VAL A 82 4.75 1.16 -9.38
N THR A 83 4.96 2.41 -8.96
CA THR A 83 6.26 2.93 -8.52
C THR A 83 6.33 2.94 -6.99
N ILE A 84 7.25 2.17 -6.42
CA ILE A 84 7.38 2.01 -4.97
C ILE A 84 8.50 2.90 -4.44
N GLN A 85 8.22 3.58 -3.32
CA GLN A 85 9.18 4.36 -2.57
C GLN A 85 9.08 4.04 -1.07
N THR A 86 10.20 3.71 -0.45
CA THR A 86 10.24 3.58 1.01
C THR A 86 10.45 4.93 1.68
N MET A 87 9.83 5.12 2.84
CA MET A 87 10.05 6.32 3.65
C MET A 87 11.47 6.31 4.22
N ARG A 88 12.14 7.45 4.15
CA ARG A 88 13.48 7.62 4.73
C ARG A 88 13.43 7.61 6.26
N HIS A 89 14.56 7.26 6.87
CA HIS A 89 14.74 7.37 8.31
C HIS A 89 15.18 8.80 8.71
N GLY A 90 14.93 9.19 9.96
CA GLY A 90 15.38 10.46 10.52
C GLY A 90 14.43 11.65 10.28
N ALA A 91 14.98 12.87 10.23
CA ALA A 91 14.21 14.12 10.18
C ALA A 91 13.34 14.30 8.92
N GLU A 92 13.64 13.59 7.84
CA GLU A 92 12.83 13.59 6.60
C GLU A 92 11.67 12.59 6.63
N ARG A 93 11.39 11.99 7.79
CA ARG A 93 10.31 11.01 7.97
C ARG A 93 8.97 11.73 8.20
N THR A 94 8.55 12.48 7.21
CA THR A 94 7.27 13.20 7.20
C THR A 94 6.42 12.77 6.02
N LEU A 95 5.10 12.87 6.17
CA LEU A 95 4.14 12.57 5.12
C LEU A 95 4.31 13.55 3.94
N SER A 96 4.44 14.83 4.25
CA SER A 96 4.67 15.89 3.25
C SER A 96 5.93 15.62 2.43
N ALA A 97 7.08 15.35 3.05
CA ALA A 97 8.31 15.08 2.32
C ALA A 97 8.24 13.81 1.44
N ALA A 98 7.52 12.79 1.88
CA ALA A 98 7.33 11.58 1.10
C ALA A 98 6.47 11.83 -0.14
N ILE A 99 5.37 12.58 0.01
CA ILE A 99 4.47 12.91 -1.09
C ILE A 99 5.11 13.90 -2.05
N ASP A 100 5.80 14.94 -1.57
CA ASP A 100 6.55 15.88 -2.41
C ASP A 100 7.59 15.19 -3.28
N ARG A 101 8.23 14.14 -2.76
CA ARG A 101 9.20 13.35 -3.52
C ARG A 101 8.50 12.49 -4.58
N MET A 102 7.33 11.92 -4.25
CA MET A 102 6.54 11.13 -5.19
C MET A 102 5.97 12.01 -6.31
N GLN A 103 5.55 13.24 -6.04
CA GLN A 103 5.09 14.19 -7.05
C GLN A 103 6.14 14.55 -8.11
N ARG A 104 7.42 14.34 -7.82
CA ARG A 104 8.50 14.54 -8.80
C ARG A 104 8.70 13.33 -9.71
N GLN A 105 8.01 12.25 -9.45
CA GLN A 105 8.00 11.06 -10.30
C GLN A 105 6.84 11.13 -11.30
N PRO A 106 6.93 10.41 -12.41
CA PRO A 106 5.87 10.35 -13.41
C PRO A 106 4.75 9.42 -12.96
N VAL A 107 4.02 9.81 -11.90
CA VAL A 107 2.88 9.07 -11.34
C VAL A 107 1.62 9.94 -11.32
N ASP A 108 0.45 9.33 -11.44
CA ASP A 108 -0.84 10.02 -11.49
C ASP A 108 -1.44 10.30 -10.10
N GLY A 109 -0.92 9.66 -9.08
CA GLY A 109 -1.33 9.80 -7.69
C GLY A 109 -0.52 8.88 -6.79
N VAL A 110 -0.80 8.91 -5.50
CA VAL A 110 -0.03 8.13 -4.52
C VAL A 110 -0.93 7.46 -3.48
N ILE A 111 -0.59 6.22 -3.17
CA ILE A 111 -1.10 5.47 -2.01
C ILE A 111 0.01 5.48 -0.96
N VAL A 112 -0.29 5.93 0.25
CA VAL A 112 0.66 5.95 1.36
C VAL A 112 0.22 4.96 2.43
N VAL A 113 1.04 3.96 2.68
CA VAL A 113 0.81 2.95 3.73
C VAL A 113 1.48 3.41 5.02
N LEU A 114 0.67 3.82 5.99
CA LEU A 114 1.11 4.39 7.25
C LEU A 114 0.97 3.37 8.38
N GLU A 115 2.04 2.64 8.67
CA GLU A 115 2.08 1.68 9.78
C GLU A 115 2.40 2.32 11.12
N GLU A 116 3.13 3.44 11.10
CA GLU A 116 3.63 4.10 12.27
C GLU A 116 3.12 5.54 12.38
N ARG A 117 3.24 6.10 13.58
CA ARG A 117 2.90 7.51 13.83
C ARG A 117 3.88 8.43 13.11
N ILE A 118 3.35 9.38 12.35
CA ILE A 118 4.10 10.43 11.66
C ILE A 118 3.74 11.77 12.27
N SER A 119 4.74 12.62 12.49
CA SER A 119 4.59 13.89 13.23
C SER A 119 3.69 14.90 12.53
N ASP A 120 3.69 14.95 11.20
CA ASP A 120 2.93 15.91 10.40
C ASP A 120 1.57 15.38 9.90
N PHE A 121 1.14 14.19 10.35
CA PHE A 121 -0.12 13.57 9.90
C PHE A 121 -1.34 14.45 10.15
N VAL A 122 -1.48 14.99 11.35
CA VAL A 122 -2.67 15.76 11.78
C VAL A 122 -2.81 17.09 11.03
N GLY A 123 -1.70 17.70 10.63
CA GLY A 123 -1.70 18.98 9.92
C GLY A 123 -1.52 18.87 8.42
N TYR A 124 -1.36 17.65 7.88
CA TYR A 124 -1.11 17.45 6.47
C TYR A 124 -2.33 17.81 5.63
N LYS A 125 -2.10 18.54 4.54
CA LYS A 125 -3.11 18.87 3.53
C LYS A 125 -2.62 18.38 2.18
N PRO A 126 -3.34 17.44 1.53
CA PRO A 126 -2.93 16.94 0.22
C PRO A 126 -3.00 18.05 -0.83
N PRO A 127 -2.11 18.03 -1.82
CA PRO A 127 -2.18 18.92 -2.97
C PRO A 127 -3.50 18.73 -3.72
N ARG A 128 -4.11 19.81 -4.20
CA ARG A 128 -5.42 19.76 -4.87
C ARG A 128 -5.43 18.96 -6.17
N GLU A 129 -4.29 18.97 -6.89
CA GLU A 129 -4.18 18.38 -8.23
C GLU A 129 -3.44 17.03 -8.24
N PHE A 130 -3.07 16.52 -7.07
CA PHE A 130 -2.38 15.25 -6.95
C PHE A 130 -3.13 14.33 -5.98
N PRO A 131 -3.80 13.29 -6.50
CA PRO A 131 -4.56 12.37 -5.68
C PRO A 131 -3.70 11.65 -4.65
N VAL A 132 -4.13 11.69 -3.39
CA VAL A 132 -3.48 11.00 -2.26
C VAL A 132 -4.51 10.15 -1.56
N VAL A 133 -4.20 8.87 -1.36
CA VAL A 133 -4.99 7.95 -0.54
C VAL A 133 -4.10 7.40 0.57
N LEU A 134 -4.61 7.36 1.79
CA LEU A 134 -3.88 6.83 2.94
C LEU A 134 -4.44 5.45 3.31
N ILE A 135 -3.56 4.49 3.56
CA ILE A 135 -3.89 3.24 4.24
C ILE A 135 -3.38 3.38 5.67
N CYS A 136 -4.28 3.68 6.60
CA CYS A 136 -3.93 3.91 7.99
C CYS A 136 -5.17 3.83 8.89
N GLU A 137 -4.95 3.57 10.18
CA GLU A 137 -5.99 3.45 11.19
C GLU A 137 -6.53 4.81 11.71
N SER A 138 -6.32 5.88 11.06
CA SER A 138 -6.86 7.18 11.49
C SER A 138 -7.58 7.82 10.33
N ALA A 139 -8.88 8.07 10.51
CA ALA A 139 -9.60 8.93 9.58
C ALA A 139 -8.89 10.29 9.53
N ALA A 140 -8.45 10.65 8.33
CA ALA A 140 -7.95 11.99 8.07
C ALA A 140 -9.09 12.75 7.41
N ASP A 141 -9.70 13.72 8.09
CA ASP A 141 -10.83 14.52 7.58
C ASP A 141 -10.52 15.24 6.26
N HIS A 142 -9.26 15.27 5.89
CA HIS A 142 -8.75 16.02 4.73
C HIS A 142 -8.17 15.13 3.62
N CYS A 143 -8.17 13.80 3.78
CA CYS A 143 -7.60 12.87 2.82
C CYS A 143 -8.39 11.56 2.78
N PRO A 144 -8.70 11.00 1.59
CA PRO A 144 -9.28 9.67 1.49
C PRO A 144 -8.44 8.63 2.24
N THR A 145 -9.10 7.84 3.08
CA THR A 145 -8.44 6.86 3.94
C THR A 145 -9.10 5.49 3.79
N VAL A 146 -8.30 4.45 3.73
CA VAL A 146 -8.73 3.06 3.76
C VAL A 146 -8.11 2.42 5.00
N ASP A 147 -8.92 1.68 5.74
CA ASP A 147 -8.47 0.98 6.93
C ASP A 147 -9.19 -0.35 7.13
N ALA A 148 -8.55 -1.25 7.89
CA ALA A 148 -9.19 -2.43 8.45
C ALA A 148 -9.62 -2.10 9.88
N ASP A 149 -10.82 -2.53 10.29
CA ASP A 149 -11.29 -2.38 11.67
C ASP A 149 -10.46 -3.26 12.62
N GLN A 150 -9.31 -2.73 13.02
CA GLN A 150 -8.34 -3.42 13.88
C GLN A 150 -8.92 -3.72 15.27
N TYR A 151 -9.68 -2.78 15.81
CA TYR A 151 -10.32 -2.92 17.11
C TYR A 151 -11.44 -3.97 17.07
N GLY A 152 -12.39 -3.82 16.15
CA GLY A 152 -13.52 -4.73 16.03
C GLY A 152 -13.10 -6.16 15.65
N CYS A 153 -12.13 -6.32 14.75
CA CYS A 153 -11.55 -7.63 14.44
C CYS A 153 -10.96 -8.32 15.68
N SER A 154 -10.21 -7.57 16.50
CA SER A 154 -9.58 -8.12 17.71
C SER A 154 -10.63 -8.52 18.74
N THR A 155 -11.64 -7.69 18.97
CA THR A 155 -12.77 -7.98 19.83
C THR A 155 -13.50 -9.23 19.37
N ALA A 156 -13.86 -9.32 18.09
CA ALA A 156 -14.59 -10.46 17.54
C ALA A 156 -13.82 -11.79 17.67
N ILE A 157 -12.49 -11.78 17.52
CA ILE A 157 -11.65 -12.96 17.71
C ILE A 157 -11.67 -13.40 19.18
N VAL A 158 -11.56 -12.46 20.12
CA VAL A 158 -11.64 -12.78 21.56
C VAL A 158 -12.98 -13.36 21.90
N ASP A 159 -14.08 -12.73 21.46
CA ASP A 159 -15.44 -13.21 21.67
C ASP A 159 -15.63 -14.65 21.14
N TYR A 160 -15.12 -14.89 19.93
CA TYR A 160 -15.18 -16.22 19.33
C TYR A 160 -14.43 -17.27 20.15
N LEU A 161 -13.20 -16.99 20.57
CA LEU A 161 -12.40 -17.95 21.37
C LEU A 161 -13.04 -18.20 22.72
N MET A 162 -13.52 -17.17 23.40
CA MET A 162 -14.21 -17.30 24.68
C MET A 162 -15.51 -18.12 24.52
N SER A 163 -16.26 -17.94 23.45
CA SER A 163 -17.44 -18.75 23.14
C SER A 163 -17.14 -20.23 22.92
N LYS A 164 -15.89 -20.60 22.61
CA LYS A 164 -15.40 -21.98 22.49
C LYS A 164 -14.98 -22.60 23.84
N GLY A 165 -15.14 -21.85 24.93
CA GLY A 165 -14.87 -22.35 26.30
C GLY A 165 -13.47 -22.04 26.81
N HIS A 166 -12.71 -21.20 26.09
CA HIS A 166 -11.42 -20.70 26.62
C HIS A 166 -11.67 -19.79 27.83
N LYS A 167 -10.83 -19.86 28.85
CA LYS A 167 -10.94 -19.05 30.06
C LYS A 167 -10.28 -17.67 29.92
N THR A 168 -9.43 -17.51 28.93
CA THR A 168 -8.76 -16.27 28.57
C THR A 168 -8.13 -16.41 27.17
N VAL A 169 -7.65 -15.31 26.61
CA VAL A 169 -6.94 -15.24 25.32
C VAL A 169 -5.64 -14.51 25.54
N TYR A 170 -4.54 -15.11 25.13
CA TYR A 170 -3.23 -14.43 25.12
C TYR A 170 -3.07 -13.59 23.85
N HIS A 171 -2.34 -12.50 23.96
CA HIS A 171 -2.08 -11.60 22.84
C HIS A 171 -0.59 -11.37 22.63
N ILE A 172 -0.13 -11.66 21.40
CA ILE A 172 1.19 -11.27 20.91
C ILE A 172 0.98 -10.02 20.06
N ALA A 173 1.32 -8.87 20.62
CA ALA A 173 1.15 -7.58 19.98
C ALA A 173 2.30 -7.27 19.01
N GLY A 174 2.06 -6.31 18.11
CA GLY A 174 3.12 -5.67 17.34
C GLY A 174 3.83 -4.56 18.11
N PRO A 175 4.76 -3.84 17.46
CA PRO A 175 5.55 -2.78 18.09
C PRO A 175 4.65 -1.64 18.59
N SER A 176 5.04 -1.01 19.70
CA SER A 176 4.30 0.09 20.34
C SER A 176 4.19 1.36 19.49
N THR A 177 4.99 1.47 18.42
CA THR A 177 4.91 2.56 17.44
C THR A 177 3.76 2.39 16.46
N SER A 178 3.18 1.18 16.35
CA SER A 178 2.09 0.87 15.42
C SER A 178 0.72 1.15 16.03
N ARG A 179 -0.07 2.01 15.36
CA ARG A 179 -1.47 2.28 15.74
C ARG A 179 -2.34 1.04 15.64
N ALA A 180 -2.18 0.26 14.56
CA ALA A 180 -2.90 -0.98 14.36
C ALA A 180 -2.64 -2.00 15.48
N ALA A 181 -1.39 -2.09 15.98
CA ALA A 181 -1.07 -2.93 17.14
C ALA A 181 -1.75 -2.41 18.42
N GLU A 182 -1.75 -1.10 18.64
CA GLU A 182 -2.40 -0.45 19.79
C GLU A 182 -3.91 -0.74 19.80
N SER A 183 -4.60 -0.58 18.67
CA SER A 183 -6.04 -0.81 18.59
C SER A 183 -6.40 -2.28 18.72
N ARG A 184 -5.63 -3.19 18.16
CA ARG A 184 -5.82 -4.63 18.41
C ARG A 184 -5.62 -4.99 19.87
N ALA A 185 -4.59 -4.46 20.53
CA ALA A 185 -4.34 -4.68 21.95
C ALA A 185 -5.45 -4.12 22.83
N ARG A 186 -6.00 -2.95 22.47
CA ARG A 186 -7.15 -2.36 23.15
C ARG A 186 -8.40 -3.23 23.00
N GLY A 187 -8.76 -3.63 21.77
CA GLY A 187 -9.92 -4.50 21.52
C GLY A 187 -9.81 -5.83 22.25
N TRP A 188 -8.64 -6.46 22.25
CA TRP A 188 -8.38 -7.66 23.01
C TRP A 188 -8.59 -7.48 24.52
N ARG A 189 -8.06 -6.39 25.10
CA ARG A 189 -8.14 -6.13 26.51
C ARG A 189 -9.58 -5.84 26.95
N GLU A 190 -10.24 -4.92 26.25
CA GLU A 190 -11.61 -4.50 26.61
C GLU A 190 -12.61 -5.65 26.45
N ALA A 191 -12.45 -6.54 25.46
CA ALA A 191 -13.29 -7.73 25.32
C ALA A 191 -13.15 -8.68 26.52
N LEU A 192 -11.93 -8.94 27.00
CA LEU A 192 -11.72 -9.76 28.20
C LEU A 192 -12.27 -9.07 29.47
N GLU A 193 -12.09 -7.75 29.61
CA GLU A 193 -12.65 -6.98 30.72
C GLU A 193 -14.17 -7.08 30.79
N GLN A 194 -14.84 -6.90 29.67
CA GLN A 194 -16.31 -7.00 29.57
C GLN A 194 -16.85 -8.38 29.97
N MET A 195 -16.07 -9.43 29.75
CA MET A 195 -16.41 -10.80 30.13
C MET A 195 -15.99 -11.16 31.57
N GLY A 196 -15.36 -10.24 32.31
CA GLY A 196 -14.79 -10.53 33.64
C GLY A 196 -13.69 -11.60 33.59
N ALA A 197 -13.04 -11.79 32.45
CA ALA A 197 -12.00 -12.78 32.27
C ALA A 197 -10.62 -12.26 32.73
N ARG A 198 -9.73 -13.21 33.07
CA ARG A 198 -8.35 -12.84 33.41
C ARG A 198 -7.68 -12.22 32.18
N ILE A 199 -6.99 -11.10 32.37
CA ILE A 199 -6.16 -10.45 31.35
C ILE A 199 -4.71 -10.87 31.57
N PRO A 200 -4.12 -11.70 30.68
CA PRO A 200 -2.71 -12.09 30.78
C PRO A 200 -1.78 -10.94 30.47
N SER A 201 -0.50 -11.10 30.80
CA SER A 201 0.55 -10.20 30.28
C SER A 201 0.64 -10.33 28.78
N MET A 202 0.76 -9.19 28.11
CA MET A 202 0.90 -9.10 26.66
C MET A 202 2.38 -9.20 26.25
N TYR A 203 2.65 -9.95 25.20
CA TYR A 203 3.99 -9.98 24.58
C TYR A 203 4.04 -8.95 23.45
N ILE A 204 5.12 -8.18 23.39
CA ILE A 204 5.32 -7.16 22.35
C ILE A 204 6.36 -7.71 21.36
N GLY A 205 5.96 -7.89 20.12
CA GLY A 205 6.81 -8.26 19.00
C GLY A 205 7.12 -7.05 18.10
N ASP A 206 7.79 -7.33 17.00
CA ASP A 206 8.29 -6.37 16.02
C ASP A 206 7.83 -6.68 14.57
N TRP A 207 6.81 -7.49 14.43
CA TRP A 207 6.28 -8.03 13.16
C TRP A 207 7.19 -9.07 12.47
N CYS A 208 8.30 -9.47 13.10
CA CYS A 208 9.17 -10.52 12.59
C CYS A 208 8.76 -11.90 13.11
N ALA A 209 9.03 -12.93 12.33
CA ALA A 209 8.72 -14.31 12.70
C ALA A 209 9.45 -14.76 13.97
N ASP A 210 10.70 -14.29 14.15
CA ASP A 210 11.52 -14.64 15.32
C ASP A 210 10.90 -14.13 16.63
N SER A 211 10.42 -12.88 16.68
CA SER A 211 9.77 -12.35 17.88
C SER A 211 8.46 -13.08 18.20
N GLY A 212 7.68 -13.43 17.16
CA GLY A 212 6.48 -14.25 17.30
C GLY A 212 6.79 -15.65 17.84
N TYR A 213 7.83 -16.29 17.34
CA TYR A 213 8.28 -17.59 17.82
C TYR A 213 8.70 -17.55 19.30
N GLN A 214 9.53 -16.57 19.68
CA GLN A 214 9.97 -16.41 21.07
C GLN A 214 8.78 -16.16 22.02
N ALA A 215 7.83 -15.31 21.62
CA ALA A 215 6.61 -15.10 22.38
C ALA A 215 5.78 -16.39 22.51
N GLY A 216 5.65 -17.17 21.43
CA GLY A 216 4.94 -18.45 21.43
C GLY A 216 5.57 -19.47 22.37
N VAL A 217 6.90 -19.58 22.37
CA VAL A 217 7.66 -20.45 23.30
C VAL A 217 7.41 -20.03 24.76
N ALA A 218 7.46 -18.73 25.05
CA ALA A 218 7.24 -18.20 26.39
C ALA A 218 5.77 -18.42 26.89
N LEU A 219 4.81 -18.48 25.97
CA LEU A 219 3.40 -18.77 26.31
C LEU A 219 3.12 -20.25 26.53
N ALA A 220 3.94 -21.14 25.98
CA ALA A 220 3.77 -22.59 26.12
C ALA A 220 4.26 -23.16 27.46
N HIS A 221 4.96 -22.36 28.27
CA HIS A 221 5.47 -22.69 29.61
C HIS A 221 4.71 -21.92 30.69
#